data_3f13e5768a65eb92a1fb8536c9daadc2
#
_entry.id   3f13e5768a65eb92a1fb8536c9daadc2
#
_cell.length_a   1.000
_cell.length_b   1.000
_cell.length_c   1.000
_cell.angle_alpha   90.00
_cell.angle_beta   90.00
_cell.angle_gamma   90.00
#
_symmetry.space_group_name_H-M   'P 1'
#
loop_
_entity.id
_entity.type
_entity.pdbx_description
1 polymer ?
#
loop_
_entity_poly.entity_id
_entity_poly.type
_entity_poly.pdbx_seq_one_letter_code
_entity_poly.pdbx_strand_id
1 'polypeptide(L)'
;MSAETVTVELGTRSYPVRIGAGMRREALAAAERRLAAGQKCVAITSPGVAAAQSGFAAELARLMPVLATAADGETAKSAAELARVWDFLAANGVARDGAVFALGGGVVGDLAGFAAASYQRGVDFYQLPTTLLAMVDSSVGGKTGINLSAGKNLVGNFHQPTAVFADTDLLATLPSREFAAGMAEVIKHGIIADADLFGLLEQNSPLAWNHPLLPRVIRRCVEIKAAVVAGDERETSAQGGRALLNLGHTFGHAIEATAGYGAYLHGEAVAIGLVMAARLSAELKHCTAAQAEQVEAVLKSHALPTALRAPLKLEPMLAAIDRKSVV
;
A
#
# COMPACT_ATOMS: atom_id res chain seq x y z
N MET A 1 -7.53 18.01 -14.36
CA MET A 1 -8.20 18.06 -13.04
C MET A 1 -7.21 18.65 -12.06
N SER A 2 -7.67 19.47 -11.10
CA SER A 2 -6.80 20.03 -10.05
C SER A 2 -6.29 18.92 -9.14
N ALA A 3 -5.03 19.03 -8.70
CA ALA A 3 -4.47 18.14 -7.68
C ALA A 3 -5.29 18.23 -6.39
N GLU A 4 -5.59 17.10 -5.78
CA GLU A 4 -6.25 17.02 -4.49
C GLU A 4 -5.20 16.76 -3.38
N THR A 5 -5.49 17.24 -2.18
CA THR A 5 -4.59 17.04 -1.03
C THR A 5 -5.39 16.51 0.15
N VAL A 6 -4.90 15.46 0.76
CA VAL A 6 -5.38 14.96 2.06
C VAL A 6 -4.23 15.07 3.04
N THR A 7 -4.46 15.69 4.19
CA THR A 7 -3.46 15.73 5.27
C THR A 7 -3.72 14.58 6.24
N VAL A 8 -2.67 13.81 6.52
CA VAL A 8 -2.68 12.83 7.61
C VAL A 8 -2.29 13.56 8.88
N GLU A 9 -3.24 13.78 9.78
CA GLU A 9 -3.09 14.62 10.97
C GLU A 9 -2.44 13.83 12.12
N LEU A 10 -1.15 14.10 12.38
CA LEU A 10 -0.34 13.46 13.42
C LEU A 10 0.48 14.49 14.22
N GLY A 11 -0.09 15.69 14.43
CA GLY A 11 0.59 16.80 15.10
C GLY A 11 1.85 17.24 14.33
N THR A 12 3.01 17.20 14.97
CA THR A 12 4.29 17.61 14.34
C THR A 12 4.76 16.66 13.24
N ARG A 13 4.14 15.48 13.09
CA ARG A 13 4.43 14.47 12.08
C ARG A 13 3.36 14.39 11.00
N SER A 14 2.45 15.38 10.94
CA SER A 14 1.46 15.49 9.88
C SER A 14 2.12 15.66 8.53
N TYR A 15 1.54 15.03 7.51
CA TYR A 15 2.09 15.08 6.15
C TYR A 15 0.99 15.10 5.09
N PRO A 16 1.27 15.70 3.91
CA PRO A 16 0.33 15.72 2.81
C PRO A 16 0.40 14.45 1.95
N VAL A 17 -0.77 13.99 1.50
CA VAL A 17 -0.92 13.05 0.40
C VAL A 17 -1.48 13.84 -0.79
N ARG A 18 -0.67 13.99 -1.84
CA ARG A 18 -1.00 14.70 -3.08
C ARG A 18 -1.51 13.72 -4.11
N ILE A 19 -2.71 13.92 -4.64
CA ILE A 19 -3.41 12.93 -5.48
C ILE A 19 -3.84 13.57 -6.80
N GLY A 20 -3.58 12.90 -7.91
CA GLY A 20 -4.04 13.32 -9.23
C GLY A 20 -3.01 13.07 -10.34
N ALA A 21 -3.32 13.50 -11.55
CA ALA A 21 -2.43 13.38 -12.69
C ALA A 21 -1.24 14.36 -12.57
N GLY A 22 -0.04 13.92 -12.91
CA GLY A 22 1.16 14.75 -12.96
C GLY A 22 1.81 15.04 -11.60
N MET A 23 1.42 14.34 -10.51
CA MET A 23 2.02 14.53 -9.18
C MET A 23 3.52 14.20 -9.13
N ARG A 24 4.03 13.38 -10.06
CA ARG A 24 5.47 13.16 -10.24
C ARG A 24 6.27 14.47 -10.42
N ARG A 25 5.67 15.51 -11.02
CA ARG A 25 6.33 16.81 -11.16
C ARG A 25 6.52 17.51 -9.81
N GLU A 26 5.55 17.40 -8.91
CA GLU A 26 5.67 17.93 -7.55
C GLU A 26 6.72 17.15 -6.74
N ALA A 27 6.84 15.84 -6.97
CA ALA A 27 7.89 15.02 -6.37
C ALA A 27 9.29 15.43 -6.84
N LEU A 28 9.48 15.67 -8.16
CA LEU A 28 10.74 16.20 -8.70
C LEU A 28 11.05 17.57 -8.11
N ALA A 29 10.08 18.48 -8.06
CA ALA A 29 10.26 19.80 -7.47
C ALA A 29 10.60 19.72 -5.95
N ALA A 30 10.07 18.73 -5.22
CA ALA A 30 10.47 18.49 -3.83
C ALA A 30 11.92 18.04 -3.72
N ALA A 31 12.37 17.15 -4.61
CA ALA A 31 13.75 16.72 -4.70
C ALA A 31 14.70 17.88 -5.06
N GLU A 32 14.36 18.68 -6.07
CA GLU A 32 15.14 19.84 -6.49
C GLU A 32 15.31 20.86 -5.37
N ARG A 33 14.26 21.16 -4.59
CA ARG A 33 14.36 22.06 -3.43
C ARG A 33 15.35 21.55 -2.39
N ARG A 34 15.36 20.25 -2.10
CA ARG A 34 16.30 19.63 -1.15
C ARG A 34 17.75 19.70 -1.65
N LEU A 35 17.95 19.36 -2.90
CA LEU A 35 19.27 19.41 -3.54
C LEU A 35 19.80 20.84 -3.59
N ALA A 36 18.95 21.81 -3.90
CA ALA A 36 19.31 23.24 -3.88
C ALA A 36 19.69 23.74 -2.46
N ALA A 37 19.12 23.13 -1.41
CA ALA A 37 19.49 23.38 -0.02
C ALA A 37 20.77 22.64 0.41
N GLY A 38 21.45 21.92 -0.50
CA GLY A 38 22.66 21.16 -0.23
C GLY A 38 22.43 19.78 0.38
N GLN A 39 21.16 19.37 0.54
CA GLN A 39 20.81 18.07 1.11
C GLN A 39 21.02 16.95 0.09
N LYS A 40 21.43 15.77 0.54
CA LYS A 40 21.60 14.61 -0.34
C LYS A 40 20.29 13.82 -0.41
N CYS A 41 19.88 13.49 -1.63
CA CYS A 41 18.71 12.67 -1.91
C CYS A 41 19.13 11.43 -2.70
N VAL A 42 18.41 10.32 -2.49
CA VAL A 42 18.52 9.10 -3.29
C VAL A 42 17.15 8.57 -3.60
N ALA A 43 17.01 7.79 -4.67
CA ALA A 43 15.78 7.09 -4.98
C ALA A 43 15.98 5.57 -4.90
N ILE A 44 14.96 4.87 -4.39
CA ILE A 44 14.87 3.41 -4.33
C ILE A 44 13.70 2.97 -5.20
N THR A 45 13.91 1.97 -6.05
CA THR A 45 12.89 1.41 -6.93
C THR A 45 13.08 -0.11 -7.07
N SER A 46 12.30 -0.77 -7.94
CA SER A 46 12.53 -2.16 -8.33
C SER A 46 12.77 -2.26 -9.84
N PRO A 47 13.37 -3.35 -10.33
CA PRO A 47 13.67 -3.51 -11.76
C PRO A 47 12.41 -3.39 -12.63
N GLY A 48 11.31 -4.04 -12.26
CA GLY A 48 10.05 -4.00 -12.99
C GLY A 48 9.43 -2.60 -13.01
N VAL A 49 9.48 -1.88 -11.88
CA VAL A 49 9.00 -0.49 -11.79
C VAL A 49 9.88 0.44 -12.62
N ALA A 50 11.21 0.31 -12.53
CA ALA A 50 12.14 1.13 -13.31
C ALA A 50 11.93 0.94 -14.83
N ALA A 51 11.64 -0.27 -15.27
CA ALA A 51 11.32 -0.57 -16.67
C ALA A 51 9.96 0.01 -17.08
N ALA A 52 8.91 -0.22 -16.28
CA ALA A 52 7.54 0.23 -16.56
C ALA A 52 7.42 1.77 -16.51
N GLN A 53 8.16 2.43 -15.63
CA GLN A 53 8.19 3.88 -15.41
C GLN A 53 9.50 4.51 -15.91
N SER A 54 10.07 3.99 -17.01
CA SER A 54 11.42 4.33 -17.47
C SER A 54 11.66 5.83 -17.66
N GLY A 55 10.66 6.58 -18.15
CA GLY A 55 10.74 8.04 -18.28
C GLY A 55 10.92 8.73 -16.93
N PHE A 56 10.09 8.39 -15.94
CA PHE A 56 10.16 9.01 -14.61
C PHE A 56 11.40 8.53 -13.82
N ALA A 57 11.77 7.26 -13.94
CA ALA A 57 13.01 6.76 -13.35
C ALA A 57 14.24 7.47 -13.91
N ALA A 58 14.26 7.78 -15.22
CA ALA A 58 15.32 8.56 -15.85
C ALA A 58 15.33 10.02 -15.38
N GLU A 59 14.18 10.65 -15.16
CA GLU A 59 14.10 12.00 -14.58
C GLU A 59 14.67 12.04 -13.16
N LEU A 60 14.34 11.07 -12.30
CA LEU A 60 14.94 10.94 -10.97
C LEU A 60 16.43 10.70 -11.04
N ALA A 61 16.92 9.84 -11.95
CA ALA A 61 18.34 9.53 -12.11
C ALA A 61 19.19 10.73 -12.58
N ARG A 62 18.58 11.74 -13.22
CA ARG A 62 19.27 13.02 -13.53
C ARG A 62 19.46 13.89 -12.30
N LEU A 63 18.61 13.75 -11.28
CA LEU A 63 18.64 14.57 -10.06
C LEU A 63 19.45 13.91 -8.96
N MET A 64 19.33 12.59 -8.80
CA MET A 64 19.90 11.87 -7.67
C MET A 64 20.28 10.42 -8.03
N PRO A 65 21.18 9.78 -7.26
CA PRO A 65 21.46 8.35 -7.40
C PRO A 65 20.21 7.50 -7.20
N VAL A 66 20.02 6.48 -8.06
CA VAL A 66 18.88 5.55 -8.01
C VAL A 66 19.39 4.13 -7.79
N LEU A 67 18.83 3.44 -6.82
CA LEU A 67 19.07 2.01 -6.58
C LEU A 67 17.82 1.22 -6.95
N ALA A 68 17.95 0.28 -7.86
CA ALA A 68 16.97 -0.78 -8.04
C ALA A 68 17.24 -1.95 -7.08
N THR A 69 16.19 -2.50 -6.46
CA THR A 69 16.26 -3.73 -5.67
C THR A 69 16.82 -4.90 -6.50
N ALA A 70 17.38 -5.91 -5.84
CA ALA A 70 17.94 -7.07 -6.52
C ALA A 70 16.89 -7.93 -7.24
N ALA A 71 15.62 -7.86 -6.77
CA ALA A 71 14.48 -8.57 -7.33
C ALA A 71 13.21 -7.75 -7.20
N ASP A 72 12.18 -8.12 -7.95
CA ASP A 72 10.82 -7.62 -7.77
C ASP A 72 10.04 -8.42 -6.71
N GLY A 73 8.96 -7.83 -6.22
CA GLY A 73 8.00 -8.47 -5.32
C GLY A 73 8.51 -8.71 -3.90
N GLU A 74 7.79 -9.53 -3.14
CA GLU A 74 8.00 -9.75 -1.70
C GLU A 74 9.39 -10.28 -1.33
N THR A 75 10.12 -10.91 -2.24
CA THR A 75 11.49 -11.37 -2.01
C THR A 75 12.50 -10.25 -1.78
N ALA A 76 12.19 -9.05 -2.29
CA ALA A 76 13.00 -7.86 -2.04
C ALA A 76 12.88 -7.35 -0.58
N LYS A 77 11.81 -7.69 0.15
CA LYS A 77 11.63 -7.29 1.56
C LYS A 77 12.45 -8.19 2.49
N SER A 78 13.76 -8.13 2.41
CA SER A 78 14.69 -8.97 3.16
C SER A 78 15.74 -8.16 3.91
N ALA A 79 16.35 -8.76 4.95
CA ALA A 79 17.45 -8.16 5.68
C ALA A 79 18.68 -7.90 4.79
N ALA A 80 18.93 -8.79 3.82
CA ALA A 80 20.04 -8.63 2.87
C ALA A 80 19.83 -7.41 1.97
N GLU A 81 18.61 -7.22 1.44
CA GLU A 81 18.29 -6.07 0.61
C GLU A 81 18.27 -4.77 1.43
N LEU A 82 17.80 -4.81 2.67
CA LEU A 82 17.85 -3.67 3.58
C LEU A 82 19.29 -3.22 3.83
N ALA A 83 20.20 -4.16 4.09
CA ALA A 83 21.63 -3.86 4.25
C ALA A 83 22.23 -3.20 2.99
N ARG A 84 21.87 -3.71 1.80
CA ARG A 84 22.28 -3.13 0.52
C ARG A 84 21.77 -1.69 0.34
N VAL A 85 20.54 -1.40 0.78
CA VAL A 85 20.01 -0.03 0.76
C VAL A 85 20.77 0.86 1.72
N TRP A 86 21.09 0.42 2.94
CA TRP A 86 21.92 1.21 3.88
C TRP A 86 23.32 1.52 3.34
N ASP A 87 23.98 0.54 2.75
CA ASP A 87 25.29 0.74 2.11
C ASP A 87 25.19 1.77 0.97
N PHE A 88 24.12 1.72 0.19
CA PHE A 88 23.89 2.71 -0.87
C PHE A 88 23.65 4.12 -0.31
N LEU A 89 22.88 4.28 0.77
CA LEU A 89 22.69 5.56 1.45
C LEU A 89 24.04 6.12 1.94
N ALA A 90 24.86 5.28 2.57
CA ALA A 90 26.17 5.66 3.09
C ALA A 90 27.16 6.05 1.97
N ALA A 91 27.21 5.25 0.90
CA ALA A 91 28.10 5.51 -0.24
C ALA A 91 27.75 6.82 -0.98
N ASN A 92 26.50 7.26 -0.92
CA ASN A 92 26.05 8.51 -1.53
C ASN A 92 26.04 9.70 -0.54
N GLY A 93 26.59 9.51 0.66
CA GLY A 93 26.75 10.57 1.64
C GLY A 93 25.43 11.15 2.16
N VAL A 94 24.37 10.33 2.24
CA VAL A 94 23.10 10.76 2.82
C VAL A 94 23.31 11.03 4.31
N ALA A 95 23.11 12.27 4.74
CA ALA A 95 23.21 12.70 6.13
C ALA A 95 21.81 12.72 6.80
N ARG A 96 21.72 13.17 8.05
CA ARG A 96 20.46 13.20 8.79
C ARG A 96 19.37 14.09 8.18
N ASP A 97 19.77 15.11 7.46
CA ASP A 97 18.91 16.04 6.72
C ASP A 97 18.65 15.60 5.28
N GLY A 98 19.20 14.44 4.88
CA GLY A 98 18.97 13.85 3.57
C GLY A 98 17.61 13.18 3.42
N ALA A 99 17.31 12.68 2.22
CA ALA A 99 16.01 12.08 1.95
C ALA A 99 16.06 10.85 1.03
N VAL A 100 15.12 9.93 1.25
CA VAL A 100 14.86 8.76 0.43
C VAL A 100 13.56 8.93 -0.34
N PHE A 101 13.57 8.74 -1.66
CA PHE A 101 12.41 8.74 -2.53
C PHE A 101 12.09 7.29 -2.95
N ALA A 102 10.96 6.75 -2.53
CA ALA A 102 10.55 5.39 -2.84
C ALA A 102 9.61 5.38 -4.05
N LEU A 103 10.12 5.01 -5.23
CA LEU A 103 9.33 4.85 -6.45
C LEU A 103 8.91 3.40 -6.62
N GLY A 104 7.65 3.05 -6.28
CA GLY A 104 7.20 1.67 -6.42
C GLY A 104 5.88 1.36 -5.76
N GLY A 105 5.54 0.08 -5.72
CA GLY A 105 4.42 -0.45 -4.95
C GLY A 105 4.74 -0.57 -3.45
N GLY A 106 3.88 -1.24 -2.69
CA GLY A 106 4.02 -1.41 -1.24
C GLY A 106 5.35 -2.02 -0.81
N VAL A 107 5.89 -2.98 -1.59
CA VAL A 107 7.19 -3.63 -1.31
C VAL A 107 8.32 -2.61 -1.25
N VAL A 108 8.42 -1.73 -2.27
CA VAL A 108 9.46 -0.69 -2.32
C VAL A 108 9.22 0.34 -1.22
N GLY A 109 7.96 0.75 -1.00
CA GLY A 109 7.59 1.68 0.06
C GLY A 109 7.98 1.18 1.45
N ASP A 110 7.69 -0.08 1.76
CA ASP A 110 8.01 -0.69 3.05
C ASP A 110 9.52 -0.82 3.28
N LEU A 111 10.26 -1.33 2.27
CA LEU A 111 11.71 -1.51 2.35
C LEU A 111 12.44 -0.15 2.48
N ALA A 112 12.13 0.79 1.58
CA ALA A 112 12.77 2.10 1.56
C ALA A 112 12.40 2.93 2.81
N GLY A 113 11.15 2.84 3.26
CA GLY A 113 10.69 3.49 4.48
C GLY A 113 11.36 2.93 5.72
N PHE A 114 11.56 1.60 5.81
CA PHE A 114 12.28 1.01 6.93
C PHE A 114 13.79 1.31 6.88
N ALA A 115 14.37 1.36 5.69
CA ALA A 115 15.73 1.83 5.51
C ALA A 115 15.88 3.27 6.01
N ALA A 116 14.98 4.17 5.61
CA ALA A 116 14.97 5.56 6.06
C ALA A 116 14.76 5.68 7.58
N ALA A 117 13.86 4.89 8.16
CA ALA A 117 13.58 4.89 9.60
C ALA A 117 14.77 4.50 10.46
N SER A 118 15.60 3.57 9.97
CA SER A 118 16.72 2.97 10.73
C SER A 118 18.07 3.59 10.41
N TYR A 119 18.24 4.16 9.21
CA TYR A 119 19.47 4.82 8.81
C TYR A 119 19.62 6.18 9.53
N GLN A 120 20.80 6.46 10.11
CA GLN A 120 21.08 7.69 10.89
C GLN A 120 20.06 7.98 12.02
N ARG A 121 19.28 6.99 12.46
CA ARG A 121 18.16 7.06 13.42
C ARG A 121 16.93 7.81 12.88
N GLY A 122 16.79 7.85 11.58
CA GLY A 122 15.68 8.48 10.84
C GLY A 122 16.17 9.57 9.90
N VAL A 123 15.88 9.40 8.61
CA VAL A 123 16.02 10.41 7.56
C VAL A 123 14.65 10.61 6.90
N ASP A 124 14.49 11.75 6.21
CA ASP A 124 13.24 12.04 5.53
C ASP A 124 12.94 11.03 4.42
N PHE A 125 11.65 10.78 4.21
CA PHE A 125 11.17 9.75 3.31
C PHE A 125 9.97 10.25 2.50
N TYR A 126 10.00 10.03 1.19
CA TYR A 126 8.93 10.39 0.26
C TYR A 126 8.41 9.16 -0.45
N GLN A 127 7.09 9.01 -0.55
CA GLN A 127 6.46 7.91 -1.27
C GLN A 127 5.96 8.36 -2.65
N LEU A 128 6.31 7.60 -3.67
CA LEU A 128 5.92 7.74 -5.07
C LEU A 128 5.22 6.44 -5.49
N PRO A 129 4.00 6.17 -4.99
CA PRO A 129 3.31 4.91 -5.23
C PRO A 129 2.97 4.72 -6.70
N THR A 130 3.28 3.54 -7.25
CA THR A 130 3.02 3.18 -8.66
C THR A 130 1.94 2.12 -8.82
N THR A 131 1.35 1.64 -7.73
CA THR A 131 0.23 0.69 -7.73
C THR A 131 -0.98 1.30 -7.04
N LEU A 132 -2.18 0.92 -7.45
CA LEU A 132 -3.42 1.38 -6.81
C LEU A 132 -3.43 1.02 -5.32
N LEU A 133 -3.05 -0.23 -4.98
CA LEU A 133 -2.93 -0.69 -3.61
C LEU A 133 -2.04 0.23 -2.76
N ALA A 134 -0.89 0.64 -3.30
CA ALA A 134 -0.02 1.56 -2.58
C ALA A 134 -0.62 2.96 -2.44
N MET A 135 -1.31 3.47 -3.46
CA MET A 135 -1.96 4.79 -3.42
C MET A 135 -3.06 4.87 -2.37
N VAL A 136 -3.86 3.80 -2.20
CA VAL A 136 -5.03 3.81 -1.30
C VAL A 136 -4.75 3.24 0.08
N ASP A 137 -3.64 2.49 0.23
CA ASP A 137 -3.37 1.76 1.47
C ASP A 137 -1.91 1.89 1.93
N SER A 138 -0.94 1.15 1.39
CA SER A 138 0.36 0.96 2.02
C SER A 138 1.20 2.24 2.16
N SER A 139 1.03 3.26 1.32
CA SER A 139 1.75 4.54 1.44
C SER A 139 1.27 5.43 2.59
N VAL A 140 0.16 5.09 3.26
CA VAL A 140 -0.44 5.89 4.32
C VAL A 140 -0.36 5.18 5.67
N GLY A 141 0.10 5.88 6.70
CA GLY A 141 0.12 5.40 8.08
C GLY A 141 1.45 4.85 8.57
N GLY A 142 2.52 5.03 7.81
CA GLY A 142 3.91 4.90 8.24
C GLY A 142 4.37 3.48 8.62
N LYS A 143 3.57 2.44 8.39
CA LYS A 143 4.05 1.06 8.56
C LYS A 143 5.11 0.76 7.52
N THR A 144 6.31 0.45 7.95
CA THR A 144 7.45 0.10 7.10
C THR A 144 8.12 -1.15 7.65
N GLY A 145 8.69 -1.99 6.79
CA GLY A 145 9.28 -3.22 7.32
C GLY A 145 9.74 -4.21 6.26
N ILE A 146 10.30 -5.29 6.77
CA ILE A 146 10.82 -6.41 5.99
C ILE A 146 10.26 -7.74 6.52
N ASN A 147 10.44 -8.78 5.71
CA ASN A 147 10.03 -10.13 6.02
C ASN A 147 11.18 -10.91 6.69
N LEU A 148 10.81 -11.87 7.50
CA LEU A 148 11.71 -12.91 8.00
C LEU A 148 11.26 -14.27 7.47
N SER A 149 12.09 -15.31 7.66
CA SER A 149 11.70 -16.70 7.36
C SER A 149 10.47 -17.15 8.16
N ALA A 150 10.26 -16.56 9.34
CA ALA A 150 9.13 -16.86 10.22
C ALA A 150 7.82 -16.19 9.76
N GLY A 151 7.85 -15.15 8.95
CA GLY A 151 6.63 -14.48 8.47
C GLY A 151 6.88 -13.10 7.82
N LYS A 152 5.82 -12.56 7.22
CA LYS A 152 5.83 -11.23 6.60
C LYS A 152 5.76 -10.12 7.66
N ASN A 153 6.44 -9.00 7.38
CA ASN A 153 6.36 -7.73 8.11
C ASN A 153 6.67 -7.83 9.62
N LEU A 154 7.47 -8.82 10.04
CA LEU A 154 7.79 -9.02 11.46
C LEU A 154 8.84 -8.05 12.00
N VAL A 155 9.60 -7.40 11.14
CA VAL A 155 10.60 -6.42 11.53
C VAL A 155 10.34 -5.12 10.78
N GLY A 156 10.16 -4.03 11.51
CA GLY A 156 9.83 -2.75 10.90
C GLY A 156 9.76 -1.61 11.91
N ASN A 157 9.30 -0.48 11.43
CA ASN A 157 9.09 0.73 12.23
C ASN A 157 7.84 1.48 11.76
N PHE A 158 7.27 2.30 12.63
CA PHE A 158 6.34 3.35 12.26
C PHE A 158 7.13 4.61 11.89
N HIS A 159 7.30 4.84 10.59
CA HIS A 159 8.02 6.00 10.05
C HIS A 159 7.15 6.72 9.03
N GLN A 160 6.61 7.88 9.42
CA GLN A 160 5.71 8.64 8.56
C GLN A 160 6.49 9.28 7.41
N PRO A 161 5.97 9.25 6.18
CA PRO A 161 6.61 9.94 5.06
C PRO A 161 6.51 11.47 5.24
N THR A 162 7.45 12.20 4.67
CA THR A 162 7.39 13.67 4.58
C THR A 162 6.27 14.11 3.62
N ALA A 163 6.02 13.33 2.57
CA ALA A 163 4.87 13.49 1.67
C ALA A 163 4.66 12.21 0.86
N VAL A 164 3.42 12.03 0.35
CA VAL A 164 3.07 11.01 -0.64
C VAL A 164 2.60 11.71 -1.91
N PHE A 165 3.13 11.31 -3.07
CA PHE A 165 2.75 11.82 -4.38
C PHE A 165 2.09 10.71 -5.21
N ALA A 166 0.79 10.55 -5.06
CA ALA A 166 -0.02 9.57 -5.76
C ALA A 166 -0.39 10.08 -7.17
N ASP A 167 0.53 9.90 -8.11
CA ASP A 167 0.35 10.27 -9.51
C ASP A 167 -0.47 9.21 -10.24
N THR A 168 -1.73 9.51 -10.55
CA THR A 168 -2.62 8.57 -11.23
C THR A 168 -2.16 8.19 -12.64
N ASP A 169 -1.32 9.00 -13.29
CA ASP A 169 -0.74 8.65 -14.60
C ASP A 169 0.18 7.42 -14.51
N LEU A 170 0.80 7.17 -13.35
CA LEU A 170 1.68 6.01 -13.15
C LEU A 170 0.92 4.67 -13.20
N LEU A 171 -0.40 4.70 -13.01
CA LEU A 171 -1.25 3.51 -13.11
C LEU A 171 -1.46 3.02 -14.55
N ALA A 172 -1.13 3.84 -15.56
CA ALA A 172 -1.26 3.46 -16.97
C ALA A 172 -0.41 2.22 -17.36
N THR A 173 0.69 1.98 -16.66
CA THR A 173 1.58 0.83 -16.90
C THR A 173 1.35 -0.32 -15.94
N LEU A 174 0.42 -0.16 -14.97
CA LEU A 174 0.11 -1.21 -14.00
C LEU A 174 -0.66 -2.34 -14.69
N PRO A 175 -0.22 -3.61 -14.57
CA PRO A 175 -0.98 -4.73 -15.10
C PRO A 175 -2.42 -4.77 -14.55
N SER A 176 -3.39 -5.13 -15.40
CA SER A 176 -4.82 -5.13 -15.04
C SER A 176 -5.13 -5.98 -13.80
N ARG A 177 -4.41 -7.10 -13.62
CA ARG A 177 -4.54 -7.98 -12.45
C ARG A 177 -4.09 -7.28 -11.16
N GLU A 178 -3.00 -6.51 -11.22
CA GLU A 178 -2.49 -5.73 -10.09
C GLU A 178 -3.41 -4.54 -9.77
N PHE A 179 -3.99 -3.91 -10.81
CA PHE A 179 -4.97 -2.85 -10.62
C PHE A 179 -6.22 -3.40 -9.93
N ALA A 180 -6.76 -4.54 -10.41
CA ALA A 180 -7.88 -5.22 -9.79
C ALA A 180 -7.58 -5.60 -8.32
N ALA A 181 -6.37 -6.12 -8.04
CA ALA A 181 -5.95 -6.41 -6.67
C ALA A 181 -6.02 -5.17 -5.77
N GLY A 182 -5.63 -3.99 -6.27
CA GLY A 182 -5.78 -2.73 -5.54
C GLY A 182 -7.24 -2.35 -5.28
N MET A 183 -8.17 -2.71 -6.19
CA MET A 183 -9.60 -2.46 -6.00
C MET A 183 -10.19 -3.21 -4.81
N ALA A 184 -9.62 -4.32 -4.37
CA ALA A 184 -10.07 -5.01 -3.16
C ALA A 184 -9.97 -4.10 -1.92
N GLU A 185 -8.88 -3.35 -1.78
CA GLU A 185 -8.69 -2.38 -0.70
C GLU A 185 -9.64 -1.17 -0.84
N VAL A 186 -9.87 -0.70 -2.07
CA VAL A 186 -10.85 0.36 -2.33
C VAL A 186 -12.25 -0.07 -1.90
N ILE A 187 -12.70 -1.27 -2.29
CA ILE A 187 -14.00 -1.83 -1.92
C ILE A 187 -14.08 -2.05 -0.41
N LYS A 188 -13.01 -2.53 0.22
CA LYS A 188 -12.92 -2.67 1.68
C LYS A 188 -13.18 -1.34 2.38
N HIS A 189 -12.57 -0.24 1.94
CA HIS A 189 -12.82 1.09 2.52
C HIS A 189 -14.29 1.50 2.41
N GLY A 190 -14.94 1.21 1.29
CA GLY A 190 -16.39 1.42 1.13
C GLY A 190 -17.21 0.61 2.14
N ILE A 191 -16.88 -0.66 2.34
CA ILE A 191 -17.60 -1.55 3.28
C ILE A 191 -17.45 -1.06 4.74
N ILE A 192 -16.24 -0.67 5.16
CA ILE A 192 -15.98 -0.36 6.57
C ILE A 192 -16.42 1.04 7.00
N ALA A 193 -16.45 2.02 6.07
CA ALA A 193 -16.57 3.42 6.49
C ALA A 193 -17.33 4.35 5.53
N ASP A 194 -17.69 3.93 4.30
CA ASP A 194 -18.25 4.86 3.31
C ASP A 194 -19.23 4.17 2.35
N ALA A 195 -20.52 4.16 2.73
CA ALA A 195 -21.56 3.58 1.90
C ALA A 195 -21.73 4.29 0.55
N ASP A 196 -21.44 5.59 0.48
CA ASP A 196 -21.51 6.35 -0.78
C ASP A 196 -20.37 5.93 -1.72
N LEU A 197 -19.16 5.69 -1.18
CA LEU A 197 -18.06 5.11 -1.95
C LEU A 197 -18.43 3.72 -2.47
N PHE A 198 -19.00 2.86 -1.62
CA PHE A 198 -19.44 1.52 -2.02
C PHE A 198 -20.47 1.57 -3.15
N GLY A 199 -21.51 2.41 -3.02
CA GLY A 199 -22.52 2.61 -4.06
C GLY A 199 -21.96 3.19 -5.36
N LEU A 200 -20.96 4.09 -5.27
CA LEU A 200 -20.26 4.62 -6.44
C LEU A 200 -19.51 3.52 -7.19
N LEU A 201 -18.86 2.61 -6.47
CA LEU A 201 -18.13 1.48 -7.07
C LEU A 201 -19.08 0.49 -7.72
N GLU A 202 -20.23 0.21 -7.09
CA GLU A 202 -21.28 -0.65 -7.66
C GLU A 202 -21.81 -0.11 -9.00
N GLN A 203 -22.07 1.20 -9.07
CA GLN A 203 -22.63 1.87 -10.25
C GLN A 203 -21.63 2.07 -11.40
N ASN A 204 -20.32 2.07 -11.12
CA ASN A 204 -19.26 2.38 -12.09
C ASN A 204 -18.29 1.21 -12.28
N SER A 205 -18.78 -0.01 -12.24
CA SER A 205 -17.92 -1.21 -12.38
C SER A 205 -17.83 -1.69 -13.85
N PRO A 206 -16.64 -2.16 -14.30
CA PRO A 206 -15.34 -2.06 -13.65
C PRO A 206 -14.75 -0.65 -13.75
N LEU A 207 -14.27 -0.12 -12.63
CA LEU A 207 -13.56 1.16 -12.64
C LEU A 207 -12.15 0.95 -13.19
N ALA A 208 -11.80 1.65 -14.26
CA ALA A 208 -10.49 1.55 -14.92
C ALA A 208 -9.51 2.61 -14.40
N TRP A 209 -8.20 2.43 -14.66
CA TRP A 209 -7.15 3.35 -14.21
C TRP A 209 -7.31 4.79 -14.74
N ASN A 210 -7.91 4.95 -15.92
CA ASN A 210 -8.17 6.26 -16.56
C ASN A 210 -9.58 6.79 -16.33
N HIS A 211 -10.36 6.15 -15.46
CA HIS A 211 -11.71 6.60 -15.17
C HIS A 211 -11.70 7.97 -14.46
N PRO A 212 -12.53 8.95 -14.87
CA PRO A 212 -12.52 10.30 -14.28
C PRO A 212 -12.76 10.36 -12.77
N LEU A 213 -13.44 9.37 -12.21
CA LEU A 213 -13.71 9.28 -10.77
C LEU A 213 -12.54 8.73 -9.96
N LEU A 214 -11.52 8.12 -10.60
CA LEU A 214 -10.45 7.44 -9.87
C LEU A 214 -9.71 8.33 -8.88
N PRO A 215 -9.31 9.59 -9.19
CA PRO A 215 -8.68 10.47 -8.21
C PRO A 215 -9.56 10.71 -6.98
N ARG A 216 -10.88 10.90 -7.17
CA ARG A 216 -11.85 11.04 -6.08
C ARG A 216 -11.95 9.77 -5.24
N VAL A 217 -11.95 8.59 -5.87
CA VAL A 217 -11.96 7.30 -5.18
C VAL A 217 -10.71 7.12 -4.32
N ILE A 218 -9.53 7.38 -4.89
CA ILE A 218 -8.26 7.34 -4.15
C ILE A 218 -8.31 8.31 -2.96
N ARG A 219 -8.75 9.54 -3.17
CA ARG A 219 -8.88 10.55 -2.10
C ARG A 219 -9.75 10.03 -0.96
N ARG A 220 -10.94 9.48 -1.26
CA ARG A 220 -11.84 8.96 -0.21
C ARG A 220 -11.20 7.83 0.59
N CYS A 221 -10.52 6.89 -0.07
CA CYS A 221 -9.77 5.84 0.61
C CYS A 221 -8.67 6.41 1.54
N VAL A 222 -7.91 7.40 1.05
CA VAL A 222 -6.87 8.06 1.84
C VAL A 222 -7.47 8.82 3.03
N GLU A 223 -8.60 9.52 2.85
CA GLU A 223 -9.32 10.22 3.95
C GLU A 223 -9.75 9.24 5.04
N ILE A 224 -10.37 8.11 4.65
CA ILE A 224 -10.80 7.06 5.58
C ILE A 224 -9.59 6.52 6.35
N LYS A 225 -8.54 6.15 5.63
CA LYS A 225 -7.34 5.60 6.26
C LYS A 225 -6.63 6.63 7.15
N ALA A 226 -6.51 7.88 6.71
CA ALA A 226 -5.92 8.96 7.49
C ALA A 226 -6.67 9.19 8.81
N ALA A 227 -8.01 9.18 8.80
CA ALA A 227 -8.81 9.31 10.00
C ALA A 227 -8.57 8.16 11.00
N VAL A 228 -8.51 6.91 10.49
CA VAL A 228 -8.22 5.74 11.33
C VAL A 228 -6.80 5.81 11.90
N VAL A 229 -5.81 6.20 11.10
CA VAL A 229 -4.41 6.34 11.54
C VAL A 229 -4.26 7.46 12.56
N ALA A 230 -4.94 8.60 12.37
CA ALA A 230 -4.91 9.70 13.32
C ALA A 230 -5.46 9.31 14.71
N GLY A 231 -6.45 8.40 14.73
CA GLY A 231 -7.03 7.89 15.98
C GLY A 231 -6.20 6.79 16.67
N ASP A 232 -5.38 6.04 15.91
CA ASP A 232 -4.63 4.89 16.42
C ASP A 232 -3.37 4.64 15.58
N GLU A 233 -2.41 5.56 15.65
CA GLU A 233 -1.20 5.50 14.80
C GLU A 233 -0.40 4.21 14.96
N ARG A 234 -0.29 3.69 16.17
CA ARG A 234 0.57 2.54 16.51
C ARG A 234 -0.18 1.22 16.65
N GLU A 235 -1.47 1.19 16.28
CA GLU A 235 -2.30 -0.03 16.36
C GLU A 235 -2.31 -0.65 17.78
N THR A 236 -2.50 0.21 18.78
CA THR A 236 -2.50 -0.18 20.20
C THR A 236 -3.91 -0.21 20.81
N SER A 237 -4.93 0.21 20.06
CA SER A 237 -6.32 0.23 20.54
C SER A 237 -6.85 -1.19 20.73
N ALA A 238 -7.35 -1.51 21.92
CA ALA A 238 -7.91 -2.81 22.25
C ALA A 238 -9.24 -3.12 21.52
N GLN A 239 -9.97 -2.10 21.08
CA GLN A 239 -11.23 -2.22 20.34
C GLN A 239 -11.33 -1.17 19.25
N GLY A 240 -11.75 -1.56 18.06
CA GLY A 240 -11.86 -0.67 16.91
C GLY A 240 -10.49 -0.22 16.37
N GLY A 241 -10.32 1.09 16.14
CA GLY A 241 -9.05 1.65 15.66
C GLY A 241 -8.59 1.04 14.33
N ARG A 242 -7.28 0.86 14.20
CA ARG A 242 -6.67 0.31 12.96
C ARG A 242 -7.08 -1.14 12.66
N ALA A 243 -7.54 -1.91 13.65
CA ALA A 243 -8.03 -3.28 13.44
C ALA A 243 -9.20 -3.36 12.43
N LEU A 244 -10.00 -2.30 12.30
CA LEU A 244 -11.08 -2.21 11.30
C LEU A 244 -10.54 -2.34 9.87
N LEU A 245 -9.34 -1.85 9.59
CA LEU A 245 -8.71 -1.96 8.29
C LEU A 245 -8.34 -3.40 7.90
N ASN A 246 -8.41 -4.34 8.85
CA ASN A 246 -8.12 -5.75 8.64
C ASN A 246 -9.36 -6.59 8.24
N LEU A 247 -10.49 -5.97 7.88
CA LEU A 247 -11.65 -6.71 7.36
C LEU A 247 -11.21 -7.55 6.15
N GLY A 248 -11.55 -8.84 6.15
CA GLY A 248 -11.15 -9.81 5.13
C GLY A 248 -9.71 -10.34 5.27
N HIS A 249 -8.82 -9.66 5.99
CA HIS A 249 -7.41 -10.02 6.09
C HIS A 249 -7.15 -11.30 6.88
N THR A 250 -7.98 -11.65 7.87
CA THR A 250 -7.83 -12.90 8.61
C THR A 250 -7.89 -14.10 7.67
N PHE A 251 -8.89 -14.15 6.81
CA PHE A 251 -9.02 -15.17 5.78
C PHE A 251 -7.98 -14.99 4.66
N GLY A 252 -7.79 -13.74 4.20
CA GLY A 252 -6.84 -13.42 3.13
C GLY A 252 -5.41 -13.89 3.44
N HIS A 253 -4.89 -13.57 4.60
CA HIS A 253 -3.55 -14.02 5.02
C HIS A 253 -3.46 -15.54 5.22
N ALA A 254 -4.54 -16.18 5.69
CA ALA A 254 -4.59 -17.64 5.77
C ALA A 254 -4.53 -18.29 4.38
N ILE A 255 -5.20 -17.68 3.38
CA ILE A 255 -5.14 -18.10 1.98
C ILE A 255 -3.71 -17.93 1.44
N GLU A 256 -3.09 -16.76 1.62
CA GLU A 256 -1.70 -16.52 1.16
C GLU A 256 -0.72 -17.51 1.78
N ALA A 257 -0.82 -17.76 3.09
CA ALA A 257 0.07 -18.67 3.82
C ALA A 257 -0.12 -20.13 3.40
N THR A 258 -1.37 -20.56 3.15
CA THR A 258 -1.69 -21.95 2.86
C THR A 258 -1.49 -22.31 1.38
N ALA A 259 -1.80 -21.37 0.47
CA ALA A 259 -1.59 -21.55 -0.97
C ALA A 259 -0.12 -21.41 -1.38
N GLY A 260 0.71 -20.84 -0.52
CA GLY A 260 2.08 -20.43 -0.82
C GLY A 260 2.14 -18.99 -1.36
N TYR A 261 3.11 -18.24 -0.89
CA TYR A 261 3.30 -16.84 -1.28
C TYR A 261 3.51 -16.73 -2.80
N GLY A 262 2.76 -15.81 -3.42
CA GLY A 262 2.78 -15.59 -4.87
C GLY A 262 1.70 -16.34 -5.66
N ALA A 263 1.02 -17.34 -5.08
CA ALA A 263 -0.12 -18.02 -5.72
C ALA A 263 -1.30 -17.05 -5.93
N TYR A 264 -1.55 -16.18 -4.96
CA TYR A 264 -2.50 -15.09 -5.02
C TYR A 264 -1.77 -13.75 -4.84
N LEU A 265 -2.23 -12.71 -5.53
CA LEU A 265 -1.89 -11.35 -5.15
C LEU A 265 -2.60 -11.03 -3.82
N HIS A 266 -2.04 -10.12 -3.03
CA HIS A 266 -2.60 -9.73 -1.73
C HIS A 266 -4.09 -9.34 -1.85
N GLY A 267 -4.44 -8.44 -2.74
CA GLY A 267 -5.83 -8.02 -2.93
C GLY A 267 -6.75 -9.12 -3.46
N GLU A 268 -6.24 -10.12 -4.20
CA GLU A 268 -7.04 -11.30 -4.57
C GLU A 268 -7.40 -12.14 -3.35
N ALA A 269 -6.45 -12.36 -2.45
CA ALA A 269 -6.68 -13.07 -1.20
C ALA A 269 -7.62 -12.31 -0.26
N VAL A 270 -7.43 -10.98 -0.17
CA VAL A 270 -8.32 -10.09 0.60
C VAL A 270 -9.73 -10.08 0.02
N ALA A 271 -9.92 -10.06 -1.31
CA ALA A 271 -11.24 -10.11 -1.93
C ALA A 271 -12.00 -11.38 -1.56
N ILE A 272 -11.35 -12.55 -1.65
CA ILE A 272 -11.95 -13.82 -1.19
C ILE A 272 -12.26 -13.73 0.32
N GLY A 273 -11.34 -13.17 1.11
CA GLY A 273 -11.52 -12.97 2.54
C GLY A 273 -12.67 -12.04 2.90
N LEU A 274 -12.92 -10.98 2.11
CA LEU A 274 -14.08 -10.10 2.27
C LEU A 274 -15.40 -10.84 2.05
N VAL A 275 -15.48 -11.71 1.03
CA VAL A 275 -16.67 -12.55 0.79
C VAL A 275 -16.89 -13.51 1.97
N MET A 276 -15.82 -14.16 2.45
CA MET A 276 -15.90 -15.06 3.61
C MET A 276 -16.35 -14.32 4.87
N ALA A 277 -15.81 -13.12 5.12
CA ALA A 277 -16.19 -12.29 6.26
C ALA A 277 -17.66 -11.82 6.16
N ALA A 278 -18.10 -11.40 4.97
CA ALA A 278 -19.48 -10.98 4.75
C ALA A 278 -20.47 -12.12 4.96
N ARG A 279 -20.19 -13.32 4.44
CA ARG A 279 -21.01 -14.52 4.65
C ARG A 279 -21.07 -14.92 6.11
N LEU A 280 -19.91 -14.93 6.81
CA LEU A 280 -19.86 -15.19 8.26
C LEU A 280 -20.68 -14.16 9.04
N SER A 281 -20.61 -12.88 8.67
CA SER A 281 -21.41 -11.81 9.29
C SER A 281 -22.91 -12.03 9.08
N ALA A 282 -23.33 -12.56 7.93
CA ALA A 282 -24.73 -12.89 7.67
C ALA A 282 -25.19 -14.09 8.52
N GLU A 283 -24.39 -15.15 8.64
CA GLU A 283 -24.67 -16.29 9.52
C GLU A 283 -24.79 -15.86 10.99
N LEU A 284 -23.94 -14.94 11.44
CA LEU A 284 -23.95 -14.37 12.79
C LEU A 284 -25.04 -13.28 12.97
N LYS A 285 -25.83 -12.97 11.91
CA LYS A 285 -26.89 -11.95 11.90
C LYS A 285 -26.41 -10.52 12.16
N HIS A 286 -25.16 -10.22 11.83
CA HIS A 286 -24.62 -8.85 11.85
C HIS A 286 -24.94 -8.07 10.56
N CYS A 287 -25.25 -8.77 9.47
CA CYS A 287 -25.79 -8.22 8.23
C CYS A 287 -26.79 -9.19 7.61
N THR A 288 -27.46 -8.77 6.53
CA THR A 288 -28.38 -9.64 5.79
C THR A 288 -27.63 -10.47 4.74
N ALA A 289 -28.20 -11.60 4.31
CA ALA A 289 -27.68 -12.39 3.20
C ALA A 289 -27.55 -11.56 1.92
N ALA A 290 -28.53 -10.68 1.64
CA ALA A 290 -28.52 -9.78 0.48
C ALA A 290 -27.31 -8.80 0.51
N GLN A 291 -26.94 -8.29 1.68
CA GLN A 291 -25.72 -7.45 1.81
C GLN A 291 -24.45 -8.24 1.54
N ALA A 292 -24.35 -9.48 2.01
CA ALA A 292 -23.22 -10.34 1.71
C ALA A 292 -23.10 -10.67 0.20
N GLU A 293 -24.24 -10.94 -0.45
CA GLU A 293 -24.32 -11.15 -1.90
C GLU A 293 -23.92 -9.89 -2.69
N GLN A 294 -24.33 -8.71 -2.22
CA GLN A 294 -23.96 -7.43 -2.81
C GLN A 294 -22.44 -7.19 -2.75
N VAL A 295 -21.79 -7.48 -1.62
CA VAL A 295 -20.32 -7.41 -1.50
C VAL A 295 -19.64 -8.32 -2.52
N GLU A 296 -20.12 -9.56 -2.65
CA GLU A 296 -19.57 -10.51 -3.63
C GLU A 296 -19.80 -10.02 -5.08
N ALA A 297 -20.96 -9.46 -5.38
CA ALA A 297 -21.28 -8.94 -6.71
C ALA A 297 -20.36 -7.76 -7.10
N VAL A 298 -20.12 -6.82 -6.17
CA VAL A 298 -19.22 -5.67 -6.41
C VAL A 298 -17.78 -6.14 -6.61
N LEU A 299 -17.29 -7.10 -5.83
CA LEU A 299 -15.95 -7.66 -6.03
C LEU A 299 -15.81 -8.31 -7.41
N LYS A 300 -16.77 -9.13 -7.82
CA LYS A 300 -16.79 -9.77 -9.15
C LYS A 300 -16.84 -8.75 -10.28
N SER A 301 -17.62 -7.70 -10.17
CA SER A 301 -17.75 -6.67 -11.19
C SER A 301 -16.45 -5.88 -11.41
N HIS A 302 -15.55 -5.87 -10.41
CA HIS A 302 -14.20 -5.31 -10.52
C HIS A 302 -13.12 -6.36 -10.85
N ALA A 303 -13.50 -7.49 -11.44
CA ALA A 303 -12.61 -8.57 -11.89
C ALA A 303 -11.80 -9.24 -10.75
N LEU A 304 -12.30 -9.21 -9.52
CA LEU A 304 -11.69 -9.86 -8.37
C LEU A 304 -12.22 -11.29 -8.18
N PRO A 305 -11.38 -12.23 -7.75
CA PRO A 305 -11.85 -13.56 -7.39
C PRO A 305 -12.66 -13.52 -6.10
N THR A 306 -13.76 -14.27 -6.06
CA THR A 306 -14.63 -14.38 -4.88
C THR A 306 -14.67 -15.78 -4.29
N ALA A 307 -13.89 -16.70 -4.88
CA ALA A 307 -13.73 -18.06 -4.43
C ALA A 307 -12.29 -18.53 -4.63
N LEU A 308 -11.89 -19.56 -3.89
CA LEU A 308 -10.58 -20.20 -4.05
C LEU A 308 -10.46 -20.83 -5.44
N ARG A 309 -9.30 -20.70 -6.09
CA ARG A 309 -8.99 -21.33 -7.39
C ARG A 309 -8.90 -22.85 -7.29
N ALA A 310 -8.50 -23.35 -6.12
CA ALA A 310 -8.44 -24.78 -5.79
C ALA A 310 -8.69 -24.96 -4.28
N PRO A 311 -9.21 -26.12 -3.86
CA PRO A 311 -9.40 -26.40 -2.44
C PRO A 311 -8.09 -26.29 -1.66
N LEU A 312 -8.11 -25.60 -0.52
CA LEU A 312 -7.01 -25.53 0.43
C LEU A 312 -7.26 -26.49 1.61
N LYS A 313 -6.19 -27.00 2.20
CA LYS A 313 -6.31 -27.85 3.39
C LYS A 313 -6.82 -27.03 4.58
N LEU A 314 -7.87 -27.51 5.23
CA LEU A 314 -8.53 -26.79 6.32
C LEU A 314 -7.62 -26.60 7.56
N GLU A 315 -6.91 -27.65 7.98
CA GLU A 315 -6.06 -27.59 9.17
C GLU A 315 -4.94 -26.54 9.08
N PRO A 316 -4.12 -26.45 8.00
CA PRO A 316 -3.17 -25.36 7.84
C PRO A 316 -3.80 -23.98 7.78
N MET A 317 -5.01 -23.87 7.21
CA MET A 317 -5.73 -22.61 7.11
C MET A 317 -6.20 -22.13 8.50
N LEU A 318 -6.78 -23.02 9.31
CA LEU A 318 -7.15 -22.74 10.70
C LEU A 318 -5.93 -22.37 11.56
N ALA A 319 -4.84 -23.12 11.44
CA ALA A 319 -3.58 -22.82 12.14
C ALA A 319 -2.98 -21.46 11.73
N ALA A 320 -3.22 -21.00 10.50
CA ALA A 320 -2.78 -19.66 10.05
C ALA A 320 -3.68 -18.56 10.62
N ILE A 321 -4.97 -18.82 10.80
CA ILE A 321 -5.92 -17.91 11.45
C ILE A 321 -5.57 -17.74 12.93
N ASP A 322 -5.34 -18.83 13.66
CA ASP A 322 -5.01 -18.81 15.08
C ASP A 322 -3.71 -18.05 15.39
N ARG A 323 -2.68 -18.22 14.56
CA ARG A 323 -1.41 -17.50 14.74
C ARG A 323 -1.56 -15.97 14.68
N LYS A 324 -2.58 -15.46 14.01
CA LYS A 324 -2.88 -14.03 13.94
C LYS A 324 -3.56 -13.50 15.21
N SER A 325 -4.17 -14.37 16.01
CA SER A 325 -4.80 -14.01 17.27
C SER A 325 -3.78 -13.80 18.42
N VAL A 326 -2.50 -14.07 18.15
CA VAL A 326 -1.41 -14.06 19.16
C VAL A 326 -0.35 -12.97 18.88
N VAL A 327 -0.49 -12.21 17.77
CA VAL A 327 0.48 -11.15 17.39
C VAL A 327 -0.20 -9.78 17.39
#